data_81a224ffd6c48d489cc9ad7275940aaa
#
_entry.id   81a224ffd6c48d489cc9ad7275940aaa
#
_cell.length_a   1.000
_cell.length_b   1.000
_cell.length_c   1.000
_cell.angle_alpha   90.00
_cell.angle_beta   90.00
_cell.angle_gamma   90.00
#
_symmetry.space_group_name_H-M   'P 1'
#
loop_
_entity.id
_entity.type
_entity.pdbx_description
1 polymer ?
#
loop_
_entity_poly.entity_id
_entity_poly.type
_entity_poly.pdbx_seq_one_letter_code
_entity_poly.pdbx_strand_id
1 'polypeptide(L)'
;MQSRRIIRVGDPTDHEGVVITGDLKRLLMGKPIARKGDLVDCPRKYPDGRPHGENPIIEGSDGYKLDGISVALEGHRTECGCRLIGTGSASAPV
;
A
#
# COMPACT_ATOMS: atom_id res chain seq x y z
N MET A 1 15.17 -5.20 16.04
CA MET A 1 13.87 -5.40 15.37
C MET A 1 13.74 -4.37 14.28
N GLN A 2 13.41 -4.77 13.07
CA GLN A 2 13.24 -3.83 11.97
C GLN A 2 11.81 -3.33 11.94
N SER A 3 11.63 -2.09 11.48
CA SER A 3 10.31 -1.53 11.26
C SER A 3 10.26 -0.92 9.86
N ARG A 4 9.04 -0.83 9.31
CA ARG A 4 8.78 -0.22 8.02
C ARG A 4 7.69 0.81 8.16
N ARG A 5 7.72 1.83 7.31
CA ARG A 5 6.68 2.86 7.34
C ARG A 5 5.34 2.27 6.97
N ILE A 6 4.31 2.73 7.68
CA ILE A 6 2.93 2.33 7.41
C ILE A 6 2.45 3.06 6.17
N ILE A 7 1.83 2.31 5.25
CA ILE A 7 1.30 2.86 4.00
C ILE A 7 -0.09 3.46 4.25
N ARG A 8 -0.34 4.60 3.63
CA ARG A 8 -1.62 5.33 3.73
C ARG A 8 -2.11 5.68 2.34
N VAL A 9 -3.40 6.00 2.24
CA VAL A 9 -3.96 6.53 0.98
C VAL A 9 -3.17 7.78 0.57
N GLY A 10 -2.82 7.86 -0.71
CA GLY A 10 -2.00 8.93 -1.26
C GLY A 10 -0.51 8.62 -1.34
N ASP A 11 -0.05 7.53 -0.70
CA ASP A 11 1.36 7.15 -0.78
C ASP A 11 1.68 6.63 -2.18
N PRO A 12 2.88 6.94 -2.70
CA PRO A 12 3.28 6.55 -4.04
C PRO A 12 3.82 5.14 -4.12
N THR A 13 4.02 4.68 -5.34
CA THR A 13 4.74 3.44 -5.63
C THR A 13 5.97 3.73 -6.47
N ASP A 14 6.84 2.73 -6.61
CA ASP A 14 8.04 2.86 -7.46
C ASP A 14 7.71 2.83 -8.96
N HIS A 15 6.46 2.59 -9.34
CA HIS A 15 5.97 2.67 -10.73
C HIS A 15 5.13 3.94 -10.97
N GLU A 16 5.31 4.97 -10.16
CA GLU A 16 4.58 6.23 -10.29
C GLU A 16 3.07 6.10 -10.01
N GLY A 17 2.68 5.02 -9.33
CA GLY A 17 1.31 4.80 -8.92
C GLY A 17 0.99 5.49 -7.60
N VAL A 18 -0.27 5.38 -7.18
CA VAL A 18 -0.74 5.97 -5.92
C VAL A 18 -1.75 5.03 -5.25
N VAL A 19 -1.66 4.92 -3.93
CA VAL A 19 -2.62 4.17 -3.11
C VAL A 19 -3.92 4.97 -3.05
N ILE A 20 -5.05 4.35 -3.43
CA ILE A 20 -6.33 5.05 -3.55
C ILE A 20 -7.39 4.61 -2.56
N THR A 21 -7.26 3.45 -1.92
CA THR A 21 -8.20 3.03 -0.87
C THR A 21 -7.49 2.63 0.40
N GLY A 22 -8.21 2.72 1.53
CA GLY A 22 -7.71 2.34 2.85
C GLY A 22 -8.85 2.25 3.85
N ASP A 23 -8.50 2.05 5.13
CA ASP A 23 -9.48 1.94 6.20
C ASP A 23 -9.93 3.33 6.64
N LEU A 24 -11.15 3.71 6.23
CA LEU A 24 -11.72 5.03 6.54
C LEU A 24 -11.97 5.24 8.03
N LYS A 25 -11.99 4.17 8.82
CA LYS A 25 -12.18 4.26 10.28
C LYS A 25 -10.87 4.48 11.02
N ARG A 26 -9.73 4.30 10.36
CA ARG A 26 -8.42 4.40 11.01
C ARG A 26 -7.50 5.29 10.21
N LEU A 27 -7.42 6.53 10.66
CA LEU A 27 -6.58 7.54 10.02
C LEU A 27 -5.25 7.63 10.74
N LEU A 28 -4.20 7.81 10.00
CA LEU A 28 -2.87 8.07 10.50
C LEU A 28 -2.40 9.40 9.95
N MET A 29 -2.31 10.40 10.82
CA MET A 29 -1.99 11.78 10.41
C MET A 29 -2.94 12.28 9.32
N GLY A 30 -4.22 11.98 9.48
CA GLY A 30 -5.29 12.46 8.60
C GLY A 30 -5.55 11.65 7.35
N LYS A 31 -4.79 10.55 7.13
CA LYS A 31 -4.95 9.72 5.93
C LYS A 31 -5.30 8.29 6.31
N PRO A 32 -6.22 7.64 5.58
CA PRO A 32 -6.58 6.24 5.88
C PRO A 32 -5.39 5.29 5.75
N ILE A 33 -5.29 4.36 6.68
CA ILE A 33 -4.25 3.32 6.65
C ILE A 33 -4.60 2.31 5.58
N ALA A 34 -3.64 2.01 4.70
CA ALA A 34 -3.81 1.00 3.65
C ALA A 34 -3.55 -0.40 4.20
N ARG A 35 -4.28 -1.38 3.66
CA ARG A 35 -4.23 -2.78 4.10
C ARG A 35 -4.09 -3.68 2.88
N LYS A 36 -3.71 -4.93 3.12
CA LYS A 36 -3.73 -5.95 2.08
C LYS A 36 -5.13 -6.00 1.44
N GLY A 37 -5.18 -5.94 0.12
CA GLY A 37 -6.44 -5.89 -0.63
C GLY A 37 -6.87 -4.47 -1.02
N ASP A 38 -6.32 -3.45 -0.41
CA ASP A 38 -6.61 -2.08 -0.82
C ASP A 38 -6.01 -1.79 -2.19
N LEU A 39 -6.60 -0.83 -2.91
CA LEU A 39 -6.29 -0.61 -4.31
C LEU A 39 -5.23 0.44 -4.52
N VAL A 40 -4.41 0.21 -5.52
CA VAL A 40 -3.38 1.12 -6.01
C VAL A 40 -3.65 1.38 -7.48
N ASP A 41 -3.62 2.64 -7.88
CA ASP A 41 -3.73 3.02 -9.29
C ASP A 41 -2.33 3.16 -9.87
N CYS A 42 -2.00 2.31 -10.86
CA CYS A 42 -0.69 2.28 -11.48
C CYS A 42 -0.80 2.74 -12.94
N PRO A 43 -0.09 3.82 -13.33
CA PRO A 43 -0.18 4.33 -14.71
C PRO A 43 0.62 3.53 -15.73
N ARG A 44 1.45 2.60 -15.27
CA ARG A 44 2.27 1.77 -16.15
C ARG A 44 1.43 0.84 -17.00
N LYS A 45 2.01 0.38 -18.11
CA LYS A 45 1.34 -0.54 -19.04
C LYS A 45 2.13 -1.84 -19.15
N TYR A 46 1.40 -2.93 -19.37
CA TYR A 46 2.01 -4.20 -19.72
C TYR A 46 2.59 -4.13 -21.15
N PRO A 47 3.48 -5.07 -21.52
CA PRO A 47 4.07 -5.06 -22.87
C PRO A 47 3.04 -5.09 -24.00
N ASP A 48 1.85 -5.61 -23.77
CA ASP A 48 0.77 -5.66 -24.77
C ASP A 48 -0.04 -4.36 -24.85
N GLY A 49 0.33 -3.34 -24.08
CA GLY A 49 -0.33 -2.03 -24.09
C GLY A 49 -1.47 -1.88 -23.12
N ARG A 50 -1.89 -2.94 -22.41
CA ARG A 50 -2.94 -2.82 -21.38
C ARG A 50 -2.40 -2.05 -20.18
N PRO A 51 -3.18 -1.13 -19.59
CA PRO A 51 -2.74 -0.43 -18.39
C PRO A 51 -2.73 -1.38 -17.19
N HIS A 52 -1.80 -1.16 -16.24
CA HIS A 52 -1.85 -1.85 -14.94
C HIS A 52 -3.13 -1.49 -14.21
N GLY A 53 -3.54 -0.20 -14.29
CA GLY A 53 -4.78 0.27 -13.71
C GLY A 53 -4.85 0.09 -12.20
N GLU A 54 -6.07 -0.08 -11.71
CA GLU A 54 -6.30 -0.34 -10.29
C GLU A 54 -6.07 -1.81 -10.01
N ASN A 55 -5.19 -2.07 -9.03
CA ASN A 55 -4.89 -3.44 -8.64
C ASN A 55 -4.59 -3.50 -7.14
N PRO A 56 -4.81 -4.67 -6.50
CA PRO A 56 -4.72 -4.75 -5.05
C PRO A 56 -3.29 -4.90 -4.54
N ILE A 57 -3.10 -4.45 -3.31
CA ILE A 57 -1.91 -4.77 -2.52
C ILE A 57 -2.01 -6.24 -2.13
N ILE A 58 -0.97 -7.02 -2.42
CA ILE A 58 -0.98 -8.47 -2.21
C ILE A 58 -0.18 -8.92 -0.98
N GLU A 59 0.52 -8.02 -0.33
CA GLU A 59 1.31 -8.31 0.86
C GLU A 59 0.88 -7.42 2.02
N GLY A 60 1.10 -7.89 3.24
CA GLY A 60 0.81 -7.11 4.43
C GLY A 60 1.58 -7.64 5.63
N SER A 61 1.58 -6.88 6.71
CA SER A 61 2.28 -7.23 7.94
C SER A 61 1.60 -8.38 8.68
N ASP A 62 2.37 -9.37 9.12
CA ASP A 62 1.84 -10.43 9.98
C ASP A 62 1.62 -9.95 11.42
N GLY A 63 2.33 -8.92 11.83
CA GLY A 63 2.29 -8.42 13.20
C GLY A 63 1.34 -7.26 13.44
N TYR A 64 0.79 -6.66 12.40
CA TYR A 64 -0.10 -5.52 12.54
C TYR A 64 -1.32 -5.67 11.64
N LYS A 65 -2.46 -5.89 12.26
CA LYS A 65 -3.72 -6.11 11.54
C LYS A 65 -4.79 -5.17 12.08
N LEU A 66 -5.68 -4.74 11.18
CA LEU A 66 -6.86 -3.95 11.50
C LEU A 66 -8.09 -4.78 11.13
N ASP A 67 -8.87 -5.17 12.13
CA ASP A 67 -10.03 -6.04 11.95
C ASP A 67 -9.68 -7.33 11.21
N GLY A 68 -8.51 -7.89 11.52
CA GLY A 68 -8.05 -9.13 10.90
C GLY A 68 -7.38 -8.97 9.54
N ILE A 69 -7.29 -7.74 9.02
CA ILE A 69 -6.68 -7.47 7.71
C ILE A 69 -5.29 -6.89 7.92
N SER A 70 -4.28 -7.50 7.29
CA SER A 70 -2.89 -7.08 7.43
C SER A 70 -2.66 -5.68 6.89
N VAL A 71 -1.98 -4.85 7.68
CA VAL A 71 -1.63 -3.48 7.28
C VAL A 71 -0.48 -3.53 6.25
N ALA A 72 -0.58 -2.70 5.22
CA ALA A 72 0.47 -2.58 4.21
C ALA A 72 1.61 -1.73 4.73
N LEU A 73 2.83 -2.16 4.48
CA LEU A 73 4.04 -1.46 4.89
C LEU A 73 4.91 -1.16 3.68
N GLU A 74 5.83 -0.22 3.84
CA GLU A 74 6.78 0.15 2.79
C GLU A 74 7.50 -1.08 2.25
N GLY A 75 7.62 -1.19 0.93
CA GLY A 75 8.26 -2.31 0.27
C GLY A 75 7.33 -3.46 -0.07
N HIS A 76 6.12 -3.50 0.49
CA HIS A 76 5.12 -4.50 0.10
C HIS A 76 4.68 -4.26 -1.34
N ARG A 77 4.26 -5.34 -2.01
CA ARG A 77 3.97 -5.31 -3.44
C ARG A 77 2.49 -5.33 -3.74
N THR A 78 2.15 -4.78 -4.89
CA THR A 78 0.83 -4.90 -5.50
C THR A 78 0.83 -6.06 -6.50
N GLU A 79 -0.35 -6.40 -6.99
CA GLU A 79 -0.52 -7.48 -7.97
C GLU A 79 0.29 -7.23 -9.25
N CYS A 80 0.40 -5.98 -9.70
CA CYS A 80 1.19 -5.64 -10.88
C CYS A 80 2.70 -5.58 -10.61
N GLY A 81 3.14 -5.84 -9.39
CA GLY A 81 4.55 -5.94 -9.03
C GLY A 81 5.20 -4.66 -8.55
N CYS A 82 4.49 -3.54 -8.47
CA CYS A 82 5.09 -2.32 -7.94
C CYS A 82 5.19 -2.38 -6.41
N ARG A 83 6.16 -1.64 -5.86
CA ARG A 83 6.40 -1.58 -4.42
C ARG A 83 5.90 -0.28 -3.83
N LEU A 84 5.31 -0.38 -2.65
CA LEU A 84 4.77 0.77 -1.93
C LEU A 84 5.89 1.57 -1.27
N ILE A 85 5.77 2.89 -1.31
CA ILE A 85 6.74 3.81 -0.72
C ILE A 85 6.03 4.62 0.38
N GLY A 86 6.50 4.50 1.62
CA GLY A 86 5.93 5.24 2.73
C GLY A 86 6.41 6.69 2.76
N THR A 87 5.48 7.62 2.97
CA THR A 87 5.81 9.06 3.05
C THR A 87 5.60 9.63 4.45
N GLY A 88 4.91 8.88 5.33
CA GLY A 88 4.71 9.30 6.71
C GLY A 88 5.87 8.92 7.60
N SER A 89 5.83 9.40 8.85
CA SER A 89 6.86 9.08 9.84
C SER A 89 6.53 7.86 10.70
N ALA A 90 5.29 7.39 10.69
CA ALA A 90 4.87 6.27 11.51
C ALA A 90 5.32 4.94 10.90
N SER A 91 5.78 4.03 11.74
CA SER A 91 6.29 2.72 11.35
C SER A 91 5.68 1.63 12.21
N ALA A 92 5.68 0.41 11.68
CA ALA A 92 5.27 -0.78 12.42
C ALA A 92 6.32 -1.86 12.29
N PRO A 93 6.43 -2.77 13.27
CA PRO A 93 7.35 -3.91 13.18
C PRO A 93 7.00 -4.82 12.01
N VAL A 94 8.01 -5.36 11.38
CA VAL A 94 7.83 -6.36 10.32
C VAL A 94 7.82 -7.76 10.87
#